data_118656ddd65418f72a556b61d4eac66b
#
_entry.id   118656ddd65418f72a556b61d4eac66b
#
_cell.length_a   1.000
_cell.length_b   1.000
_cell.length_c   1.000
_cell.angle_alpha   90.00
_cell.angle_beta   90.00
_cell.angle_gamma   90.00
#
_symmetry.space_group_name_H-M   'P 1'
#
loop_
_entity.id
_entity.type
_entity.pdbx_description
1 polymer ?
#
loop_
_entity_poly.entity_id
_entity_poly.type
_entity_poly.pdbx_seq_one_letter_code
_entity_poly.pdbx_strand_id
1 'polypeptide(L)'
;MRSARLRHFIKGESEYLVKNGIINFKAFKRNSLEMEQFRMLLRQKGIFSMFDVEDVLFETNGAVTVSEPGEMAESHLLINNGAIVEHNLKRTHRSKSWVLHQLKRNGYDNPSDLFCMEWTPRKGFYFVTYEGDVKRGKEEILAEHIKHEDHS
;
A
#
# COMPACT_ATOMS: atom_id res chain seq x y z
N MET A 1 3.32 -6.36 27.05
CA MET A 1 3.43 -7.14 25.79
C MET A 1 2.12 -7.35 25.07
N ARG A 2 1.07 -7.75 25.72
CA ARG A 2 -0.27 -7.82 25.13
C ARG A 2 -0.81 -6.47 24.67
N SER A 3 -0.46 -5.39 25.34
CA SER A 3 -1.01 -4.05 25.08
C SER A 3 -0.58 -3.44 23.74
N ALA A 4 0.63 -3.72 23.25
CA ALA A 4 1.10 -3.17 21.97
C ALA A 4 0.46 -3.86 20.77
N ARG A 5 0.28 -5.19 20.80
CA ARG A 5 -0.46 -5.93 19.79
C ARG A 5 -1.93 -5.55 19.78
N LEU A 6 -2.55 -5.43 20.95
CA LEU A 6 -3.93 -4.97 21.08
C LEU A 6 -4.11 -3.56 20.54
N ARG A 7 -3.16 -2.66 20.78
CA ARG A 7 -3.20 -1.31 20.23
C ARG A 7 -3.15 -1.31 18.70
N HIS A 8 -2.36 -2.20 18.09
CA HIS A 8 -2.31 -2.35 16.66
C HIS A 8 -3.65 -2.82 16.11
N PHE A 9 -4.26 -3.84 16.70
CA PHE A 9 -5.61 -4.32 16.36
C PHE A 9 -6.68 -3.23 16.52
N ILE A 10 -6.65 -2.47 17.62
CA ILE A 10 -7.63 -1.42 17.91
C ILE A 10 -7.55 -0.28 16.89
N LYS A 11 -6.35 0.07 16.44
CA LYS A 11 -6.17 1.10 15.41
C LYS A 11 -6.70 0.67 14.04
N GLY A 12 -6.83 -0.63 13.77
CA GLY A 12 -7.26 -1.15 12.48
C GLY A 12 -6.33 -0.78 11.33
N GLU A 13 -5.10 -0.41 11.63
CA GLU A 13 -4.11 0.07 10.66
C GLU A 13 -2.97 -0.92 10.54
N SER A 14 -2.57 -1.23 9.31
CA SER A 14 -1.32 -1.93 9.05
C SER A 14 -0.17 -0.92 8.94
N GLU A 15 1.05 -1.35 9.23
CA GLU A 15 2.24 -0.50 9.07
C GLU A 15 3.44 -1.28 8.57
N TYR A 16 4.35 -0.57 7.89
CA TYR A 16 5.57 -1.18 7.38
C TYR A 16 6.59 -1.40 8.49
N LEU A 17 7.05 -2.64 8.63
CA LEU A 17 8.20 -3.01 9.46
C LEU A 17 9.52 -2.88 8.69
N VAL A 18 9.45 -3.13 7.37
CA VAL A 18 10.57 -2.99 6.45
C VAL A 18 10.05 -2.33 5.19
N LYS A 19 10.77 -1.34 4.68
CA LYS A 19 10.45 -0.67 3.42
C LYS A 19 11.72 -0.49 2.60
N ASN A 20 11.70 -0.96 1.35
CA ASN A 20 12.85 -0.94 0.45
C ASN A 20 14.10 -1.58 1.08
N GLY A 21 13.93 -2.67 1.81
CA GLY A 21 15.01 -3.37 2.51
C GLY A 21 15.48 -2.70 3.80
N ILE A 22 14.88 -1.59 4.20
CA ILE A 22 15.28 -0.83 5.39
C ILE A 22 14.31 -1.07 6.54
N ILE A 23 14.85 -1.50 7.69
CA ILE A 23 14.06 -1.73 8.90
C ILE A 23 13.53 -0.41 9.47
N ASN A 24 12.25 -0.38 9.74
CA ASN A 24 11.61 0.70 10.48
C ASN A 24 11.67 0.40 11.98
N PHE A 25 12.76 0.80 12.61
CA PHE A 25 13.01 0.53 14.02
C PHE A 25 11.91 1.06 14.93
N LYS A 26 11.34 2.22 14.61
CA LYS A 26 10.25 2.82 15.40
C LYS A 26 8.99 1.95 15.38
N ALA A 27 8.69 1.34 14.22
CA ALA A 27 7.55 0.43 14.10
C ALA A 27 7.75 -0.84 14.94
N PHE A 28 8.95 -1.39 14.98
CA PHE A 28 9.29 -2.51 15.86
C PHE A 28 9.05 -2.15 17.33
N LYS A 29 9.51 -0.97 17.73
CA LYS A 29 9.32 -0.47 19.12
C LYS A 29 7.84 -0.27 19.45
N ARG A 30 7.08 0.39 18.57
CA ARG A 30 5.64 0.63 18.79
C ARG A 30 4.87 -0.66 19.03
N ASN A 31 5.25 -1.71 18.34
CA ASN A 31 4.58 -3.01 18.39
C ASN A 31 5.22 -3.98 19.38
N SER A 32 6.22 -3.55 20.12
CA SER A 32 7.00 -4.39 21.03
C SER A 32 7.50 -5.67 20.36
N LEU A 33 7.88 -5.56 19.09
CA LEU A 33 8.32 -6.67 18.28
C LEU A 33 9.84 -6.76 18.30
N GLU A 34 10.36 -7.93 18.68
CA GLU A 34 11.79 -8.23 18.66
C GLU A 34 12.20 -8.94 17.37
N MET A 35 13.48 -8.83 17.01
CA MET A 35 13.98 -9.47 15.78
C MET A 35 13.78 -10.98 15.75
N GLU A 36 13.89 -11.66 16.88
CA GLU A 36 13.64 -13.10 16.93
C GLU A 36 12.20 -13.45 16.55
N GLN A 37 11.23 -12.70 17.07
CA GLN A 37 9.82 -12.86 16.72
C GLN A 37 9.57 -12.55 15.24
N PHE A 38 10.16 -11.47 14.76
CA PHE A 38 10.05 -11.06 13.37
C PHE A 38 10.62 -12.12 12.42
N ARG A 39 11.80 -12.63 12.73
CA ARG A 39 12.43 -13.70 11.94
C ARG A 39 11.60 -14.99 11.94
N MET A 40 10.94 -15.29 13.05
CA MET A 40 10.00 -16.41 13.12
C MET A 40 8.82 -16.22 12.17
N LEU A 41 8.24 -15.02 12.13
CA LEU A 41 7.15 -14.70 11.18
C LEU A 41 7.61 -14.82 9.73
N LEU A 42 8.84 -14.40 9.42
CA LEU A 42 9.42 -14.58 8.09
C LEU A 42 9.63 -16.05 7.75
N ARG A 43 10.13 -16.86 8.69
CA ARG A 43 10.31 -18.30 8.47
C ARG A 43 9.00 -19.01 8.17
N GLN A 44 7.90 -18.59 8.77
CA GLN A 44 6.56 -19.10 8.44
C GLN A 44 6.16 -18.83 6.99
N LYS A 45 6.77 -17.83 6.38
CA LYS A 45 6.60 -17.48 4.96
C LYS A 45 7.68 -18.11 4.06
N GLY A 46 8.56 -18.94 4.63
CA GLY A 46 9.67 -19.54 3.88
C GLY A 46 10.85 -18.62 3.65
N ILE A 47 10.95 -17.53 4.40
CA ILE A 47 12.02 -16.55 4.25
C ILE A 47 12.98 -16.65 5.43
N PHE A 48 14.26 -16.87 5.15
CA PHE A 48 15.29 -17.16 6.14
C PHE A 48 16.34 -16.08 6.28
N SER A 49 16.29 -15.05 5.44
CA SER A 49 17.26 -13.96 5.45
C SER A 49 16.63 -12.63 5.09
N MET A 50 17.08 -11.57 5.75
CA MET A 50 16.70 -10.20 5.41
C MET A 50 17.15 -9.79 4.01
N PHE A 51 18.12 -10.47 3.42
CA PHE A 51 18.52 -10.25 2.04
C PHE A 51 17.41 -10.56 1.03
N ASP A 52 16.47 -11.42 1.41
CA ASP A 52 15.36 -11.83 0.55
C ASP A 52 14.08 -11.03 0.80
N VAL A 53 14.20 -9.91 1.51
CA VAL A 53 13.05 -9.09 1.91
C VAL A 53 13.20 -7.68 1.36
N GLU A 54 12.18 -7.19 0.67
CA GLU A 54 12.09 -5.79 0.27
C GLU A 54 11.15 -5.02 1.19
N ASP A 55 9.89 -5.40 1.22
CA ASP A 55 8.89 -4.77 2.07
C ASP A 55 8.23 -5.79 3.00
N VAL A 56 7.97 -5.40 4.23
CA VAL A 56 7.15 -6.18 5.16
C VAL A 56 6.11 -5.28 5.79
N LEU A 57 4.86 -5.63 5.56
CA LEU A 57 3.71 -4.97 6.15
C LEU A 57 3.24 -5.79 7.36
N PHE A 58 3.12 -5.14 8.51
CA PHE A 58 2.54 -5.75 9.72
C PHE A 58 1.04 -5.51 9.70
N GLU A 59 0.30 -6.60 9.53
CA GLU A 59 -1.15 -6.55 9.39
C GLU A 59 -1.84 -6.36 10.74
N THR A 60 -3.11 -5.94 10.70
CA THR A 60 -3.91 -5.69 11.92
C THR A 60 -4.14 -6.92 12.76
N ASN A 61 -4.05 -8.11 12.16
CA ASN A 61 -4.18 -9.39 12.88
C ASN A 61 -2.85 -9.93 13.45
N GLY A 62 -1.77 -9.15 13.34
CA GLY A 62 -0.44 -9.57 13.81
C GLY A 62 0.35 -10.43 12.84
N ALA A 63 -0.21 -10.76 11.68
CA ALA A 63 0.51 -11.43 10.61
C ALA A 63 1.39 -10.45 9.82
N VAL A 64 2.25 -10.97 8.96
CA VAL A 64 3.06 -10.17 8.06
C VAL A 64 2.75 -10.50 6.61
N THR A 65 2.73 -9.46 5.77
CA THR A 65 2.71 -9.57 4.32
C THR A 65 4.09 -9.16 3.81
N VAL A 66 4.73 -10.03 3.03
CA VAL A 66 6.12 -9.85 2.61
C VAL A 66 6.20 -9.73 1.10
N SER A 67 6.98 -8.74 0.63
CA SER A 67 7.39 -8.62 -0.77
C SER A 67 8.88 -8.94 -0.87
N GLU A 68 9.23 -9.79 -1.82
CA GLU A 68 10.62 -10.16 -2.12
C GLU A 68 11.21 -9.18 -3.14
N PRO A 69 12.55 -9.04 -3.20
CA PRO A 69 13.20 -8.22 -4.22
C PRO A 69 12.77 -8.63 -5.64
N GLY A 70 12.38 -7.64 -6.44
CA GLY A 70 11.90 -7.87 -7.80
C GLY A 70 10.42 -8.21 -7.93
N GLU A 71 9.69 -8.39 -6.85
CA GLU A 71 8.24 -8.51 -6.88
C GLU A 71 7.57 -7.21 -7.27
N MET A 72 6.34 -7.34 -7.75
CA MET A 72 5.55 -6.18 -8.15
C MET A 72 5.18 -5.32 -6.95
N ALA A 73 5.12 -4.03 -7.17
CA ALA A 73 4.71 -3.07 -6.16
C ALA A 73 3.36 -3.42 -5.55
N GLU A 74 3.23 -3.15 -4.27
CA GLU A 74 2.02 -3.38 -3.50
C GLU A 74 0.82 -2.64 -4.11
N SER A 75 -0.31 -3.28 -4.08
CA SER A 75 -1.59 -2.69 -4.44
C SER A 75 -2.15 -1.88 -3.28
N HIS A 76 -2.71 -0.71 -3.57
CA HIS A 76 -3.27 0.19 -2.57
C HIS A 76 -4.78 0.37 -2.79
N LEU A 77 -5.56 0.06 -1.76
CA LEU A 77 -6.99 0.38 -1.75
C LEU A 77 -7.16 1.86 -1.40
N LEU A 78 -7.50 2.68 -2.38
CA LEU A 78 -7.59 4.14 -2.24
C LEU A 78 -8.99 4.65 -1.99
N ILE A 79 -10.01 3.93 -2.49
CA ILE A 79 -11.42 4.20 -2.18
C ILE A 79 -12.03 2.90 -1.70
N ASN A 80 -12.73 2.97 -0.59
CA ASN A 80 -13.48 1.87 -0.03
C ASN A 80 -14.86 2.35 0.37
N ASN A 81 -15.87 1.71 -0.19
CA ASN A 81 -17.27 2.02 0.10
C ASN A 81 -17.58 3.52 -0.04
N GLY A 82 -17.13 4.11 -1.15
CA GLY A 82 -17.39 5.49 -1.52
C GLY A 82 -16.53 6.55 -0.83
N ALA A 83 -15.59 6.15 0.01
CA ALA A 83 -14.75 7.08 0.76
C ALA A 83 -13.26 6.85 0.49
N ILE A 84 -12.50 7.93 0.42
CA ILE A 84 -11.04 7.86 0.30
C ILE A 84 -10.46 7.25 1.58
N VAL A 85 -9.63 6.23 1.42
CA VAL A 85 -8.89 5.59 2.51
C VAL A 85 -7.61 6.41 2.76
N GLU A 86 -7.71 7.41 3.61
CA GLU A 86 -6.64 8.39 3.82
C GLU A 86 -5.33 7.78 4.28
N HIS A 87 -5.39 6.79 5.15
CA HIS A 87 -4.20 6.09 5.65
C HIS A 87 -3.44 5.39 4.52
N ASN A 88 -4.16 4.72 3.63
CA ASN A 88 -3.55 4.06 2.47
C ASN A 88 -3.01 5.07 1.46
N LEU A 89 -3.72 6.19 1.27
CA LEU A 89 -3.29 7.25 0.37
C LEU A 89 -1.96 7.86 0.84
N LYS A 90 -1.80 8.10 2.13
CA LYS A 90 -0.55 8.62 2.70
C LYS A 90 0.66 7.75 2.37
N ARG A 91 0.50 6.44 2.35
CA ARG A 91 1.58 5.51 2.00
C ARG A 91 2.06 5.68 0.55
N THR A 92 1.17 6.12 -0.32
CA THR A 92 1.50 6.32 -1.74
C THR A 92 2.24 7.62 -2.01
N HIS A 93 2.31 8.54 -1.03
CA HIS A 93 2.80 9.91 -1.18
C HIS A 93 2.02 10.71 -2.23
N ARG A 94 0.78 10.31 -2.50
CA ARG A 94 -0.15 10.99 -3.41
C ARG A 94 -1.18 11.80 -2.62
N SER A 95 -1.77 12.80 -3.27
CA SER A 95 -2.75 13.70 -2.67
C SER A 95 -4.19 13.29 -2.99
N LYS A 96 -5.15 13.82 -2.24
CA LYS A 96 -6.57 13.70 -2.57
C LYS A 96 -6.88 14.28 -3.95
N SER A 97 -6.25 15.41 -4.31
CA SER A 97 -6.44 16.01 -5.63
C SER A 97 -5.96 15.10 -6.76
N TRP A 98 -4.91 14.34 -6.54
CA TRP A 98 -4.47 13.32 -7.50
C TRP A 98 -5.53 12.24 -7.68
N VAL A 99 -6.12 11.73 -6.58
CA VAL A 99 -7.21 10.73 -6.66
C VAL A 99 -8.39 11.30 -7.45
N LEU A 100 -8.84 12.51 -7.13
CA LEU A 100 -9.96 13.16 -7.81
C LEU A 100 -9.68 13.37 -9.31
N HIS A 101 -8.44 13.73 -9.65
CA HIS A 101 -8.02 13.87 -11.04
C HIS A 101 -8.08 12.54 -11.79
N GLN A 102 -7.62 11.45 -11.16
CA GLN A 102 -7.67 10.12 -11.76
C GLN A 102 -9.11 9.64 -11.96
N LEU A 103 -10.00 9.95 -11.01
CA LEU A 103 -11.43 9.64 -11.15
C LEU A 103 -12.03 10.32 -12.37
N LYS A 104 -11.83 11.63 -12.50
CA LYS A 104 -12.37 12.42 -13.63
C LYS A 104 -11.86 11.89 -14.98
N ARG A 105 -10.59 11.58 -15.07
CA ARG A 105 -9.99 10.99 -16.29
C ARG A 105 -10.63 9.68 -16.69
N ASN A 106 -11.13 8.93 -15.72
CA ASN A 106 -11.74 7.63 -15.92
C ASN A 106 -13.29 7.69 -15.97
N GLY A 107 -13.87 8.90 -15.97
CA GLY A 107 -15.30 9.10 -16.13
C GLY A 107 -16.12 9.08 -14.84
N TYR A 108 -15.48 9.25 -13.70
CA TYR A 108 -16.14 9.32 -12.41
C TYR A 108 -16.05 10.73 -11.83
N ASP A 109 -17.16 11.26 -11.33
CA ASP A 109 -17.21 12.62 -10.78
C ASP A 109 -16.77 12.68 -9.31
N ASN A 110 -17.13 11.67 -8.52
CA ASN A 110 -16.93 11.66 -7.07
C ASN A 110 -16.46 10.30 -6.56
N PRO A 111 -15.70 10.26 -5.45
CA PRO A 111 -15.38 8.99 -4.79
C PRO A 111 -16.62 8.18 -4.38
N SER A 112 -17.72 8.88 -4.05
CA SER A 112 -18.99 8.24 -3.65
C SER A 112 -19.66 7.44 -4.76
N ASP A 113 -19.24 7.59 -6.01
CA ASP A 113 -19.73 6.81 -7.15
C ASP A 113 -19.16 5.39 -7.18
N LEU A 114 -18.13 5.13 -6.39
CA LEU A 114 -17.39 3.87 -6.42
C LEU A 114 -17.54 3.07 -5.13
N PHE A 115 -17.76 1.77 -5.31
CA PHE A 115 -17.61 0.80 -4.23
C PHE A 115 -16.14 0.70 -3.80
N CYS A 116 -15.22 0.60 -4.76
CA CYS A 116 -13.80 0.64 -4.46
C CYS A 116 -12.95 1.13 -5.64
N MET A 117 -11.77 1.60 -5.30
CA MET A 117 -10.69 1.93 -6.25
C MET A 117 -9.37 1.41 -5.69
N GLU A 118 -8.72 0.58 -6.45
CA GLU A 118 -7.39 0.05 -6.16
C GLU A 118 -6.37 0.66 -7.13
N TRP A 119 -5.18 0.92 -6.64
CA TRP A 119 -4.07 1.38 -7.47
C TRP A 119 -2.83 0.55 -7.20
N THR A 120 -2.23 0.07 -8.29
CA THR A 120 -0.94 -0.61 -8.24
C THR A 120 0.02 0.18 -9.14
N PRO A 121 1.13 0.71 -8.59
CA PRO A 121 2.11 1.40 -9.41
C PRO A 121 2.52 0.54 -10.62
N ARG A 122 2.66 1.17 -11.79
CA ARG A 122 2.97 0.56 -13.08
C ARG A 122 1.86 -0.28 -13.71
N LYS A 123 0.91 -0.82 -12.95
CA LYS A 123 -0.25 -1.55 -13.50
C LYS A 123 -1.44 -0.63 -13.74
N GLY A 124 -1.66 0.36 -12.85
CA GLY A 124 -2.76 1.29 -12.96
C GLY A 124 -3.87 1.07 -11.95
N PHE A 125 -5.08 1.41 -12.36
CA PHE A 125 -6.24 1.49 -11.51
C PHE A 125 -7.24 0.39 -11.79
N TYR A 126 -7.92 -0.04 -10.73
CA TYR A 126 -9.04 -0.96 -10.79
C TYR A 126 -10.22 -0.30 -10.08
N PHE A 127 -11.29 0.00 -10.81
CA PHE A 127 -12.48 0.67 -10.29
C PHE A 127 -13.65 -0.28 -10.28
N VAL A 128 -14.44 -0.24 -9.20
CA VAL A 128 -15.71 -0.99 -9.12
C VAL A 128 -16.82 -0.05 -8.71
N THR A 129 -17.88 0.00 -9.50
CA THR A 129 -19.11 0.75 -9.19
C THR A 129 -20.00 -0.04 -8.25
N TYR A 130 -21.02 0.63 -7.67
CA TYR A 130 -22.00 -0.04 -6.83
C TYR A 130 -22.91 -1.01 -7.62
N GLU A 131 -23.00 -0.84 -8.93
CA GLU A 131 -23.70 -1.77 -9.83
C GLU A 131 -22.85 -3.02 -10.15
N GLY A 132 -21.59 -3.02 -9.71
CA GLY A 132 -20.66 -4.11 -9.96
C GLY A 132 -19.89 -4.01 -11.27
N ASP A 133 -19.97 -2.87 -11.97
CA ASP A 133 -19.19 -2.64 -13.17
C ASP A 133 -17.72 -2.42 -12.83
N VAL A 134 -16.85 -3.12 -13.55
CA VAL A 134 -15.39 -3.06 -13.36
C VAL A 134 -14.77 -2.31 -14.54
N LYS A 135 -13.89 -1.37 -14.20
CA LYS A 135 -13.07 -0.66 -15.17
C LYS A 135 -11.60 -0.70 -14.77
N ARG A 136 -10.73 -0.92 -15.73
CA ARG A 136 -9.27 -0.83 -15.56
C ARG A 136 -8.77 0.42 -16.27
N GLY A 137 -8.04 1.26 -15.53
CA GLY A 137 -7.44 2.48 -16.07
C GLY A 137 -5.92 2.40 -15.97
N LYS A 138 -5.22 2.90 -16.97
CA LYS A 138 -3.77 3.04 -16.90
C LYS A 138 -3.41 4.36 -16.25
N GLU A 139 -2.33 4.37 -15.50
CA GLU A 139 -1.73 5.59 -15.03
C GLU A 139 -1.06 6.29 -16.22
N GLU A 140 -1.33 7.61 -16.37
CA GLU A 140 -0.59 8.41 -17.33
C GLU A 140 0.84 8.60 -16.85
N ILE A 141 1.78 8.15 -17.66
CA ILE A 141 3.16 8.62 -17.54
C ILE A 141 3.13 10.04 -18.04
N LEU A 142 3.24 11.02 -17.14
CA LEU A 142 3.21 12.42 -17.50
C LEU A 142 4.30 12.71 -18.54
N ALA A 143 3.89 13.31 -19.67
CA ALA A 143 4.81 13.74 -20.73
C ALA A 143 5.90 14.71 -20.23
N GLU A 144 5.77 15.24 -19.04
CA GLU A 144 6.75 16.08 -18.35
C GLU A 144 8.06 15.33 -18.02
N HIS A 145 8.01 14.03 -17.80
CA HIS A 145 9.22 13.24 -17.60
C HIS A 145 9.98 12.97 -18.91
N ILE A 146 9.28 13.00 -20.05
CA ILE A 146 9.91 12.79 -21.35
C ILE A 146 10.65 14.04 -21.81
N LYS A 147 10.20 15.24 -21.40
CA LYS A 147 10.84 16.51 -21.75
C LYS A 147 12.17 16.77 -21.04
N HIS A 148 12.41 16.10 -19.91
CA HIS A 148 13.67 16.25 -19.17
C HIS A 148 14.78 15.30 -19.63
N GLU A 149 14.44 14.23 -20.34
CA GLU A 149 15.44 13.31 -20.90
C GLU A 149 15.98 13.77 -22.27
N ASP A 150 15.26 14.64 -22.98
CA ASP A 150 15.67 15.15 -24.29
C ASP A 150 16.56 16.42 -24.22
N HIS A 151 16.92 16.88 -23.04
CA HIS A 151 17.77 18.07 -22.84
C HIS A 151 19.09 17.77 -22.09
N SER A 152 19.52 16.53 -22.04
CA SER A 152 20.80 16.15 -21.49
C SER A 152 21.78 15.66 -22.56
#